data_1e7007a005b3c4e912400bf2ae0b02b3
#
_entry.id   1e7007a005b3c4e912400bf2ae0b02b3
#
_cell.length_a   1.000
_cell.length_b   1.000
_cell.length_c   1.000
_cell.angle_alpha   90.00
_cell.angle_beta   90.00
_cell.angle_gamma   90.00
#
_symmetry.space_group_name_H-M   'P 1'
#
loop_
_entity.id
_entity.type
_entity.pdbx_description
1 polymer ?
#
loop_
_entity_poly.entity_id
_entity_poly.type
_entity_poly.pdbx_seq_one_letter_code
_entity_poly.pdbx_strand_id
1 'polypeptide(L)'
;KPIPIENIRTIQQVCVEMDDDIRWLVALLSDTGMRLAEAAGLAISDLHLDAEIPFVRLSEHRWRRLKTKGSQRDIPLVGASLWAANRVVENATNEFAFPRYCSAEGCKADYASNTLNKWLRKYVPEGCVVHSFRHSMRDRLRAVQCPSDMIDQIGGWATAGAGQGYGDGYDLPSKYLALERVY
;
A
#
# COMPACT_ATOMS: atom_id res chain seq x y z
N LYS A 1 15.72 -0.92 5.32
CA LYS A 1 15.62 -0.45 6.70
C LYS A 1 14.20 0.05 6.96
N PRO A 2 13.51 -0.39 8.04
CA PRO A 2 12.17 0.10 8.35
C PRO A 2 12.18 1.56 8.82
N ILE A 3 11.09 2.27 8.57
CA ILE A 3 10.84 3.61 9.12
C ILE A 3 10.26 3.42 10.54
N PRO A 4 10.78 4.11 11.57
CA PRO A 4 10.21 4.05 12.91
C PRO A 4 8.75 4.51 12.94
N ILE A 5 7.94 3.96 13.86
CA ILE A 5 6.49 4.22 13.89
C ILE A 5 6.16 5.69 14.17
N GLU A 6 6.94 6.37 14.99
CA GLU A 6 6.79 7.80 15.27
C GLU A 6 6.99 8.66 14.01
N ASN A 7 7.95 8.29 13.16
CA ASN A 7 8.16 8.96 11.87
C ASN A 7 6.98 8.69 10.91
N ILE A 8 6.46 7.44 10.89
CA ILE A 8 5.28 7.11 10.07
C ILE A 8 4.09 7.96 10.50
N ARG A 9 3.81 8.10 11.79
CA ARG A 9 2.71 8.92 12.31
C ARG A 9 2.86 10.40 11.93
N THR A 10 4.08 10.94 12.04
CA THR A 10 4.38 12.31 11.59
C THR A 10 4.14 12.46 10.10
N ILE A 11 4.63 11.52 9.29
CA ILE A 11 4.41 11.53 7.82
C ILE A 11 2.92 11.51 7.50
N GLN A 12 2.15 10.63 8.13
CA GLN A 12 0.70 10.52 7.91
C GLN A 12 -0.03 11.82 8.26
N GLN A 13 0.33 12.47 9.38
CA GLN A 13 -0.23 13.76 9.75
C GLN A 13 0.08 14.83 8.69
N VAL A 14 1.33 14.94 8.27
CA VAL A 14 1.72 15.90 7.21
C VAL A 14 1.01 15.59 5.88
N CYS A 15 0.81 14.31 5.55
CA CYS A 15 0.04 13.94 4.37
C CYS A 15 -1.39 14.49 4.42
N VAL A 16 -2.07 14.38 5.57
CA VAL A 16 -3.42 14.92 5.76
C VAL A 16 -3.44 16.45 5.67
N GLU A 17 -2.45 17.12 6.25
CA GLU A 17 -2.35 18.58 6.23
C GLU A 17 -2.10 19.13 4.81
N MET A 18 -1.24 18.47 4.02
CA MET A 18 -0.93 18.89 2.65
C MET A 18 -2.00 18.51 1.63
N ASP A 19 -2.63 17.37 1.81
CA ASP A 19 -3.81 16.87 1.10
C ASP A 19 -3.72 17.02 -0.44
N ASP A 20 -2.72 16.41 -1.04
CA ASP A 20 -2.53 16.34 -2.48
C ASP A 20 -2.23 14.91 -2.96
N ASP A 21 -2.23 14.71 -4.27
CA ASP A 21 -2.06 13.39 -4.88
C ASP A 21 -0.74 12.69 -4.50
N ILE A 22 0.34 13.44 -4.32
CA ILE A 22 1.62 12.89 -3.88
C ILE A 22 1.50 12.35 -2.45
N ARG A 23 0.83 13.09 -1.55
CA ARG A 23 0.64 12.69 -0.15
C ARG A 23 -0.38 11.58 -0.01
N TRP A 24 -1.40 11.53 -0.85
CA TRP A 24 -2.32 10.39 -0.90
C TRP A 24 -1.58 9.10 -1.26
N LEU A 25 -0.64 9.15 -2.22
CA LEU A 25 0.18 7.98 -2.58
C LEU A 25 1.06 7.53 -1.41
N VAL A 26 1.71 8.46 -0.70
CA VAL A 26 2.51 8.14 0.49
C VAL A 26 1.65 7.54 1.60
N ALA A 27 0.51 8.16 1.92
CA ALA A 27 -0.39 7.69 2.95
C ALA A 27 -0.95 6.29 2.63
N LEU A 28 -1.30 6.04 1.36
CA LEU A 28 -1.74 4.73 0.90
C LEU A 28 -0.67 3.66 1.14
N LEU A 29 0.59 3.95 0.81
CA LEU A 29 1.71 3.03 1.01
C LEU A 29 1.99 2.76 2.49
N SER A 30 1.79 3.76 3.36
CA SER A 30 2.16 3.69 4.77
C SER A 30 1.37 2.63 5.56
N ASP A 31 0.12 2.35 5.20
CA ASP A 31 -0.76 1.41 5.90
C ASP A 31 -1.21 0.21 5.05
N THR A 32 -0.66 0.04 3.86
CA THR A 32 -0.93 -1.14 3.02
C THR A 32 0.30 -2.02 2.82
N GLY A 33 1.48 -1.46 2.90
CA GLY A 33 2.72 -2.15 2.57
C GLY A 33 2.84 -2.56 1.09
N MET A 34 2.05 -1.98 0.19
CA MET A 34 2.17 -2.22 -1.25
C MET A 34 3.54 -1.80 -1.79
N ARG A 35 3.93 -2.39 -2.93
CA ARG A 35 5.04 -1.83 -3.72
C ARG A 35 4.61 -0.51 -4.35
N LEU A 36 5.55 0.41 -4.50
CA LEU A 36 5.26 1.71 -5.12
C LEU A 36 4.62 1.56 -6.51
N ALA A 37 5.14 0.67 -7.35
CA ALA A 37 4.58 0.44 -8.67
C ALA A 37 3.16 -0.14 -8.63
N GLU A 38 2.85 -0.96 -7.62
CA GLU A 38 1.49 -1.47 -7.39
C GLU A 38 0.53 -0.31 -7.08
N ALA A 39 0.90 0.55 -6.14
CA ALA A 39 0.08 1.67 -5.71
C ALA A 39 -0.05 2.75 -6.79
N ALA A 40 1.05 3.17 -7.40
CA ALA A 40 1.05 4.18 -8.46
C ALA A 40 0.24 3.74 -9.69
N GLY A 41 0.17 2.43 -9.95
CA GLY A 41 -0.55 1.85 -11.09
C GLY A 41 -1.99 1.44 -10.83
N LEU A 42 -2.59 1.83 -9.71
CA LEU A 42 -3.99 1.53 -9.42
C LEU A 42 -4.94 2.23 -10.39
N ALA A 43 -5.99 1.51 -10.76
CA ALA A 43 -7.20 2.09 -11.33
C ALA A 43 -8.14 2.53 -10.20
N ILE A 44 -8.99 3.52 -10.46
CA ILE A 44 -10.07 3.89 -9.52
C ILE A 44 -10.95 2.68 -9.21
N SER A 45 -11.22 1.83 -10.19
CA SER A 45 -12.01 0.60 -10.04
C SER A 45 -11.36 -0.46 -9.12
N ASP A 46 -10.08 -0.35 -8.81
CA ASP A 46 -9.41 -1.23 -7.85
C ASP A 46 -9.74 -0.88 -6.39
N LEU A 47 -10.28 0.31 -6.13
CA LEU A 47 -10.62 0.82 -4.80
C LEU A 47 -12.09 0.51 -4.49
N HIS A 48 -12.33 -0.47 -3.63
CA HIS A 48 -13.67 -0.93 -3.23
C HIS A 48 -14.06 -0.30 -1.90
N LEU A 49 -14.47 0.98 -1.93
CA LEU A 49 -14.75 1.76 -0.72
C LEU A 49 -16.17 1.55 -0.19
N ASP A 50 -17.10 1.09 -1.04
CA ASP A 50 -18.50 0.83 -0.66
C ASP A 50 -18.72 -0.58 -0.07
N ALA A 51 -17.68 -1.40 -0.02
CA ALA A 51 -17.72 -2.71 0.61
C ALA A 51 -17.85 -2.58 2.14
N GLU A 52 -18.39 -3.60 2.80
CA GLU A 52 -18.47 -3.66 4.27
C GLU A 52 -17.10 -3.44 4.92
N ILE A 53 -16.07 -4.07 4.37
CA ILE A 53 -14.67 -3.79 4.69
C ILE A 53 -14.05 -3.14 3.45
N PRO A 54 -13.74 -1.83 3.48
CA PRO A 54 -13.07 -1.19 2.35
C PRO A 54 -11.73 -1.85 2.04
N PHE A 55 -11.45 -2.09 0.77
CA PHE A 55 -10.22 -2.75 0.36
C PHE A 55 -9.74 -2.29 -1.02
N VAL A 56 -8.47 -2.49 -1.29
CA VAL A 56 -7.88 -2.37 -2.61
C VAL A 56 -7.63 -3.75 -3.19
N ARG A 57 -8.05 -3.97 -4.43
CA ARG A 57 -7.78 -5.19 -5.19
C ARG A 57 -6.60 -4.96 -6.13
N LEU A 58 -5.50 -5.63 -5.86
CA LEU A 58 -4.36 -5.63 -6.76
C LEU A 58 -4.54 -6.70 -7.82
N SER A 59 -4.68 -6.28 -9.06
CA SER A 59 -4.76 -7.13 -10.24
C SER A 59 -3.89 -6.57 -11.36
N GLU A 60 -3.60 -7.38 -12.38
CA GLU A 60 -2.86 -6.90 -13.54
C GLU A 60 -3.69 -5.92 -14.36
N HIS A 61 -3.02 -4.90 -14.87
CA HIS A 61 -3.55 -3.95 -15.84
C HIS A 61 -2.65 -3.89 -17.08
N ARG A 62 -3.17 -3.44 -18.20
CA ARG A 62 -2.39 -3.29 -19.43
C ARG A 62 -1.21 -2.33 -19.26
N TRP A 63 -1.34 -1.34 -18.41
CA TRP A 63 -0.33 -0.32 -18.12
C TRP A 63 0.59 -0.68 -16.94
N ARG A 64 0.26 -1.70 -16.15
CA ARG A 64 1.06 -2.11 -14.99
C ARG A 64 0.95 -3.61 -14.76
N ARG A 65 2.07 -4.31 -14.89
CA ARG A 65 2.20 -5.72 -14.55
C ARG A 65 2.48 -5.89 -13.06
N LEU A 66 2.08 -7.04 -12.51
CA LEU A 66 2.47 -7.48 -11.18
C LEU A 66 3.77 -8.29 -11.25
N LYS A 67 4.62 -8.16 -10.22
CA LYS A 67 5.94 -8.80 -10.20
C LYS A 67 5.85 -10.33 -10.17
N THR A 68 4.86 -10.88 -9.47
CA THR A 68 4.63 -12.32 -9.32
C THR A 68 3.13 -12.60 -9.27
N LYS A 69 2.72 -13.86 -9.49
CA LYS A 69 1.32 -14.28 -9.32
C LYS A 69 0.78 -13.98 -7.92
N GLY A 70 1.59 -14.18 -6.87
CA GLY A 70 1.22 -13.88 -5.47
C GLY A 70 1.08 -12.39 -5.16
N SER A 71 1.43 -11.51 -6.10
CA SER A 71 1.20 -10.07 -5.95
C SER A 71 -0.28 -9.69 -6.12
N GLN A 72 -1.07 -10.50 -6.83
CA GLN A 72 -2.52 -10.32 -6.93
C GLN A 72 -3.17 -10.66 -5.60
N ARG A 73 -3.85 -9.69 -4.99
CA ARG A 73 -4.43 -9.82 -3.65
C ARG A 73 -5.37 -8.69 -3.31
N ASP A 74 -6.22 -8.92 -2.32
CA ASP A 74 -7.04 -7.90 -1.69
C ASP A 74 -6.39 -7.46 -0.37
N ILE A 75 -6.25 -6.14 -0.18
CA ILE A 75 -5.68 -5.56 1.04
C ILE A 75 -6.73 -4.66 1.67
N PRO A 76 -7.17 -4.91 2.91
CA PRO A 76 -8.05 -4.00 3.65
C PRO A 76 -7.43 -2.62 3.78
N LEU A 77 -8.26 -1.60 3.63
CA LEU A 77 -7.86 -0.20 3.79
C LEU A 77 -8.22 0.27 5.20
N VAL A 78 -7.22 0.73 5.92
CA VAL A 78 -7.35 1.21 7.30
C VAL A 78 -6.61 2.55 7.45
N GLY A 79 -6.99 3.38 8.43
CA GLY A 79 -6.33 4.62 8.79
C GLY A 79 -5.93 5.52 7.66
N ALA A 80 -4.64 5.84 7.55
CA ALA A 80 -4.14 6.75 6.53
C ALA A 80 -4.37 6.23 5.11
N SER A 81 -4.32 4.91 4.90
CA SER A 81 -4.59 4.32 3.59
C SER A 81 -6.07 4.45 3.19
N LEU A 82 -6.99 4.29 4.14
CA LEU A 82 -8.43 4.50 3.89
C LEU A 82 -8.72 5.97 3.59
N TRP A 83 -8.17 6.88 4.38
CA TRP A 83 -8.28 8.32 4.11
C TRP A 83 -7.79 8.66 2.70
N ALA A 84 -6.59 8.19 2.34
CA ALA A 84 -6.00 8.46 1.04
C ALA A 84 -6.85 7.90 -0.12
N ALA A 85 -7.35 6.67 0.03
CA ALA A 85 -8.21 6.05 -0.99
C ALA A 85 -9.50 6.85 -1.21
N ASN A 86 -10.13 7.35 -0.15
CA ASN A 86 -11.30 8.23 -0.26
C ASN A 86 -10.94 9.52 -1.00
N ARG A 87 -9.81 10.18 -0.66
CA ARG A 87 -9.36 11.40 -1.35
C ARG A 87 -9.10 11.16 -2.83
N VAL A 88 -8.47 10.04 -3.18
CA VAL A 88 -8.23 9.64 -4.56
C VAL A 88 -9.53 9.51 -5.35
N VAL A 89 -10.51 8.80 -4.81
CA VAL A 89 -11.82 8.58 -5.48
C VAL A 89 -12.60 9.89 -5.60
N GLU A 90 -12.65 10.70 -4.55
CA GLU A 90 -13.33 12.01 -4.54
C GLU A 90 -12.77 12.99 -5.59
N ASN A 91 -11.49 12.88 -5.92
CA ASN A 91 -10.78 13.75 -6.86
C ASN A 91 -10.50 13.08 -8.22
N ALA A 92 -11.10 11.93 -8.49
CA ALA A 92 -10.88 11.19 -9.74
C ALA A 92 -11.31 12.01 -10.96
N THR A 93 -10.43 12.10 -11.95
CA THR A 93 -10.67 12.77 -13.23
C THR A 93 -10.70 11.81 -14.42
N ASN A 94 -10.17 10.60 -14.23
CA ASN A 94 -10.12 9.52 -15.21
C ASN A 94 -10.04 8.16 -14.50
N GLU A 95 -9.76 7.10 -15.24
CA GLU A 95 -9.66 5.73 -14.70
C GLU A 95 -8.47 5.47 -13.80
N PHE A 96 -7.41 6.32 -13.85
CA PHE A 96 -6.19 6.15 -13.07
C PHE A 96 -6.32 6.78 -11.69
N ALA A 97 -5.88 6.05 -10.65
CA ALA A 97 -5.83 6.61 -9.29
C ALA A 97 -4.79 7.73 -9.18
N PHE A 98 -3.67 7.59 -9.88
CA PHE A 98 -2.56 8.54 -9.87
C PHE A 98 -2.14 8.91 -11.31
N PRO A 99 -2.93 9.73 -12.02
CA PRO A 99 -2.65 10.06 -13.42
C PRO A 99 -1.35 10.84 -13.63
N ARG A 100 -0.78 11.43 -12.56
CA ARG A 100 0.57 12.02 -12.60
C ARG A 100 1.63 11.00 -13.00
N TYR A 101 1.46 9.73 -12.60
CA TYR A 101 2.46 8.69 -12.77
C TYR A 101 2.05 7.58 -13.73
N CYS A 102 0.77 7.49 -14.06
CA CYS A 102 0.22 6.40 -14.88
C CYS A 102 -0.67 6.91 -16.00
N SER A 103 -0.52 6.29 -17.15
CA SER A 103 -1.37 6.47 -18.33
C SER A 103 -1.60 5.11 -19.01
N ALA A 104 -2.41 5.09 -20.08
CA ALA A 104 -2.63 3.89 -20.88
C ALA A 104 -1.34 3.29 -21.47
N GLU A 105 -0.26 4.08 -21.60
CA GLU A 105 1.03 3.67 -22.14
C GLU A 105 1.95 3.02 -21.10
N GLY A 106 1.68 3.24 -19.81
CA GLY A 106 2.49 2.67 -18.72
C GLY A 106 2.55 3.53 -17.48
N CYS A 107 3.29 3.03 -16.50
CA CYS A 107 3.51 3.68 -15.20
C CYS A 107 4.97 4.12 -15.04
N LYS A 108 5.15 5.35 -14.57
CA LYS A 108 6.46 5.98 -14.31
C LYS A 108 6.83 5.81 -12.83
N ALA A 109 7.00 4.55 -12.38
CA ALA A 109 7.29 4.25 -10.98
C ALA A 109 8.63 4.85 -10.51
N ASP A 110 9.64 4.90 -11.38
CA ASP A 110 10.94 5.51 -11.04
C ASP A 110 10.81 7.02 -10.81
N TYR A 111 10.00 7.70 -11.62
CA TYR A 111 9.72 9.12 -11.44
C TYR A 111 8.98 9.36 -10.11
N ALA A 112 7.97 8.55 -9.80
CA ALA A 112 7.29 8.58 -8.52
C ALA A 112 8.28 8.35 -7.36
N SER A 113 9.14 7.34 -7.46
CA SER A 113 10.16 7.04 -6.45
C SER A 113 11.06 8.23 -6.17
N ASN A 114 11.55 8.90 -7.19
CA ASN A 114 12.40 10.08 -7.05
C ASN A 114 11.68 11.23 -6.33
N THR A 115 10.45 11.50 -6.72
CA THR A 115 9.63 12.57 -6.11
C THR A 115 9.32 12.26 -4.65
N LEU A 116 8.87 11.05 -4.35
CA LEU A 116 8.51 10.66 -2.99
C LEU A 116 9.74 10.63 -2.08
N ASN A 117 10.85 10.06 -2.53
CA ASN A 117 12.08 9.99 -1.73
C ASN A 117 12.67 11.36 -1.45
N LYS A 118 12.61 12.32 -2.40
CA LYS A 118 13.06 13.69 -2.18
C LYS A 118 12.28 14.36 -1.05
N TRP A 119 10.97 14.14 -0.99
CA TRP A 119 10.14 14.68 0.08
C TRP A 119 10.33 13.94 1.41
N LEU A 120 10.36 12.59 1.38
CA LEU A 120 10.49 11.74 2.58
C LEU A 120 11.76 12.00 3.39
N ARG A 121 12.88 12.37 2.74
CA ARG A 121 14.16 12.64 3.44
C ARG A 121 14.05 13.62 4.59
N LYS A 122 13.02 14.46 4.61
CA LYS A 122 12.77 15.43 5.68
C LYS A 122 12.21 14.79 6.95
N TYR A 123 11.66 13.59 6.85
CA TYR A 123 10.85 12.96 7.89
C TYR A 123 11.37 11.60 8.33
N VAL A 124 12.34 11.03 7.61
CA VAL A 124 12.84 9.67 7.89
C VAL A 124 14.33 9.68 8.21
N PRO A 125 14.80 8.71 9.02
CA PRO A 125 16.22 8.52 9.23
C PRO A 125 16.97 8.21 7.94
N GLU A 126 18.27 8.48 7.93
CA GLU A 126 19.15 8.17 6.81
C GLU A 126 19.08 6.68 6.42
N GLY A 127 19.04 6.43 5.13
CA GLY A 127 18.92 5.09 4.55
C GLY A 127 17.48 4.56 4.46
N CYS A 128 16.48 5.31 4.95
CA CYS A 128 15.08 5.01 4.70
C CYS A 128 14.59 5.65 3.39
N VAL A 129 13.79 4.91 2.65
CA VAL A 129 13.22 5.30 1.36
C VAL A 129 11.76 4.88 1.30
N VAL A 130 11.04 5.25 0.25
CA VAL A 130 9.63 4.87 0.07
C VAL A 130 9.38 3.36 0.22
N HIS A 131 10.28 2.53 -0.27
CA HIS A 131 10.20 1.07 -0.10
C HIS A 131 10.28 0.62 1.37
N SER A 132 10.82 1.46 2.25
CA SER A 132 10.92 1.16 3.69
C SER A 132 9.57 1.02 4.37
N PHE A 133 8.49 1.61 3.84
CA PHE A 133 7.13 1.39 4.35
C PHE A 133 6.75 -0.10 4.35
N ARG A 134 7.20 -0.87 3.34
CA ARG A 134 6.96 -2.31 3.30
C ARG A 134 7.68 -3.06 4.42
N HIS A 135 8.90 -2.67 4.74
CA HIS A 135 9.64 -3.24 5.86
C HIS A 135 8.95 -2.89 7.18
N SER A 136 8.54 -1.63 7.33
CA SER A 136 7.80 -1.17 8.52
C SER A 136 6.47 -1.91 8.71
N MET A 137 5.71 -2.12 7.64
CA MET A 137 4.44 -2.86 7.72
C MET A 137 4.67 -4.29 8.20
N ARG A 138 5.71 -4.96 7.69
CA ARG A 138 6.06 -6.31 8.13
C ARG A 138 6.39 -6.36 9.62
N ASP A 139 7.16 -5.39 10.12
CA ASP A 139 7.53 -5.34 11.53
C ASP A 139 6.33 -4.95 12.42
N ARG A 140 5.48 -4.04 11.98
CA ARG A 140 4.24 -3.67 12.68
C ARG A 140 3.29 -4.86 12.81
N LEU A 141 3.10 -5.64 11.75
CA LEU A 141 2.29 -6.85 11.78
C LEU A 141 2.89 -7.93 12.70
N ARG A 142 4.21 -8.09 12.71
CA ARG A 142 4.90 -8.98 13.68
C ARG A 142 4.70 -8.53 15.12
N ALA A 143 4.74 -7.23 15.37
CA ALA A 143 4.56 -6.68 16.72
C ALA A 143 3.17 -6.97 17.31
N VAL A 144 2.15 -7.13 16.46
CA VAL A 144 0.79 -7.54 16.87
C VAL A 144 0.56 -9.04 16.76
N GLN A 145 1.63 -9.82 16.59
CA GLN A 145 1.59 -11.28 16.52
C GLN A 145 0.74 -11.83 15.35
N CYS A 146 0.71 -11.11 14.24
CA CYS A 146 0.08 -11.59 13.02
C CYS A 146 0.83 -12.83 12.50
N PRO A 147 0.12 -13.92 12.11
CA PRO A 147 0.75 -15.09 11.53
C PRO A 147 1.62 -14.75 10.31
N SER A 148 2.79 -15.38 10.18
CA SER A 148 3.78 -15.06 9.15
C SER A 148 3.24 -15.24 7.73
N ASP A 149 2.42 -16.26 7.50
CA ASP A 149 1.78 -16.50 6.21
C ASP A 149 0.70 -15.46 5.89
N MET A 150 -0.02 -14.96 6.89
CA MET A 150 -0.95 -13.83 6.72
C MET A 150 -0.18 -12.53 6.39
N ILE A 151 0.95 -12.27 7.06
CA ILE A 151 1.84 -11.15 6.74
C ILE A 151 2.25 -11.23 5.27
N ASP A 152 2.68 -12.41 4.82
CA ASP A 152 3.11 -12.62 3.44
C ASP A 152 1.96 -12.41 2.44
N GLN A 153 0.74 -12.85 2.77
CA GLN A 153 -0.44 -12.62 1.92
C GLN A 153 -0.80 -11.13 1.84
N ILE A 154 -0.78 -10.40 2.94
CA ILE A 154 -1.05 -8.96 2.95
C ILE A 154 -0.01 -8.23 2.09
N GLY A 155 1.26 -8.52 2.28
CA GLY A 155 2.35 -7.83 1.60
C GLY A 155 2.65 -8.34 0.18
N GLY A 156 2.11 -9.50 -0.20
CA GLY A 156 2.48 -10.14 -1.47
C GLY A 156 3.94 -10.60 -1.47
N TRP A 157 4.40 -11.15 -0.35
CA TRP A 157 5.68 -11.85 -0.23
C TRP A 157 5.49 -13.34 -0.50
N ALA A 158 6.57 -13.99 -0.96
CA ALA A 158 6.56 -15.44 -1.10
C ALA A 158 6.67 -16.10 0.28
N THR A 159 5.81 -17.07 0.55
CA THR A 159 5.89 -17.87 1.77
C THR A 159 6.63 -19.17 1.45
N ALA A 160 7.63 -19.51 2.26
CA ALA A 160 8.37 -20.75 2.12
C ALA A 160 7.60 -21.89 2.80
N GLY A 161 7.51 -23.05 2.13
CA GLY A 161 6.97 -24.29 2.70
C GLY A 161 5.91 -24.98 1.82
N ALA A 162 5.90 -26.30 1.84
CA ALA A 162 5.01 -27.11 1.00
C ALA A 162 3.52 -27.02 1.41
N GLY A 163 3.22 -26.66 2.68
CA GLY A 163 1.85 -26.52 3.18
C GLY A 163 1.12 -25.23 2.76
N GLN A 164 1.85 -24.28 2.21
CA GLN A 164 1.33 -22.94 1.90
C GLN A 164 0.49 -22.87 0.61
N GLY A 165 0.53 -23.92 -0.21
CA GLY A 165 -0.28 -24.04 -1.42
C GLY A 165 -1.68 -24.63 -1.21
N TYR A 166 -2.03 -25.01 0.02
CA TYR A 166 -3.31 -25.59 0.35
C TYR A 166 -4.26 -24.56 0.96
N GLY A 167 -5.52 -24.57 0.50
CA GLY A 167 -6.57 -23.67 0.97
C GLY A 167 -6.60 -22.32 0.23
N ASP A 168 -7.65 -21.54 0.51
CA ASP A 168 -7.94 -20.27 -0.17
C ASP A 168 -7.23 -19.06 0.45
N GLY A 169 -6.35 -19.31 1.43
CA GLY A 169 -5.68 -18.25 2.18
C GLY A 169 -6.56 -17.58 3.24
N TYR A 170 -6.11 -16.47 3.77
CA TYR A 170 -6.87 -15.69 4.75
C TYR A 170 -7.91 -14.82 4.08
N ASP A 171 -9.11 -14.79 4.65
CA ASP A 171 -10.20 -13.93 4.20
C ASP A 171 -9.95 -12.43 4.52
N LEU A 172 -10.76 -11.59 3.93
CA LEU A 172 -10.65 -10.14 4.12
C LEU A 172 -10.90 -9.70 5.57
N PRO A 173 -11.92 -10.24 6.31
CA PRO A 173 -12.11 -9.92 7.72
C PRO A 173 -10.91 -10.25 8.61
N SER A 174 -10.25 -11.39 8.40
CA SER A 174 -9.06 -11.78 9.17
C SER A 174 -7.89 -10.83 8.93
N LYS A 175 -7.64 -10.45 7.68
CA LYS A 175 -6.62 -9.46 7.32
C LYS A 175 -6.95 -8.08 7.90
N TYR A 176 -8.21 -7.70 7.86
CA TYR A 176 -8.69 -6.42 8.41
C TYR A 176 -8.41 -6.32 9.92
N LEU A 177 -8.75 -7.36 10.68
CA LEU A 177 -8.48 -7.41 12.12
C LEU A 177 -6.98 -7.28 12.44
N ALA A 178 -6.11 -7.91 11.65
CA ALA A 178 -4.67 -7.78 11.81
C ALA A 178 -4.18 -6.35 11.53
N LEU A 179 -4.68 -5.71 10.46
CA LEU A 179 -4.31 -4.34 10.10
C LEU A 179 -4.87 -3.31 11.08
N GLU A 180 -6.06 -3.51 11.63
CA GLU A 180 -6.63 -2.65 12.68
C GLU A 180 -5.76 -2.62 13.94
N ARG A 181 -5.04 -3.68 14.24
CA ARG A 181 -4.17 -3.79 15.43
C ARG A 181 -2.83 -3.08 15.28
N VAL A 182 -2.42 -2.67 14.08
CA VAL A 182 -1.14 -1.96 13.87
C VAL A 182 -1.20 -0.45 14.12
N TYR A 183 -2.34 0.07 14.53
CA TYR A 183 -2.55 1.46 14.94
C TYR A 183 -2.08 1.75 16.34
#